data_22ce3de15273a2a9c1be7ef1959319d2
#
_entry.id   22ce3de15273a2a9c1be7ef1959319d2
#
_cell.length_a   1.000
_cell.length_b   1.000
_cell.length_c   1.000
_cell.angle_alpha   90.00
_cell.angle_beta   90.00
_cell.angle_gamma   90.00
#
_symmetry.space_group_name_H-M   'P 1'
#
loop_
_entity.id
_entity.type
_entity.pdbx_description
1 polymer ?
#
loop_
_entity_poly.entity_id
_entity_poly.type
_entity_poly.pdbx_seq_one_letter_code
_entity_poly.pdbx_strand_id
1 'polypeptide(L)'
;NFGMLPGDLETCDSIVEIQKKYNYPEKINATTGKNNQERIIESIKSLNGTMLMSMSVQSMDEQVLTNIKRANISAEKMVELSPTIHEYGVNTSGEIIMGMPGQSYASVLDTIRQLIYGKVDDIIIHACMMLPGSEMATPAERSKWKLETKFRILPMDFTVLGNGKKICEIDEIVVSSKDMTFDDYLALRMIAFTLSI
;
A
#
# COMPACT_ATOMS: atom_id res chain seq x y z
N ASN A 1 2.50 1.10 11.86
CA ASN A 1 3.95 1.03 12.20
C ASN A 1 4.29 -0.07 13.21
N PHE A 2 3.49 -1.15 13.25
CA PHE A 2 3.69 -2.29 14.14
C PHE A 2 5.04 -2.99 13.86
N GLY A 3 5.70 -3.47 14.91
CA GLY A 3 7.02 -4.08 14.84
C GLY A 3 8.20 -3.09 14.90
N MET A 4 7.95 -1.79 14.93
CA MET A 4 9.03 -0.77 15.02
C MET A 4 9.44 -0.44 16.44
N LEU A 5 8.53 -0.51 17.38
CA LEU A 5 8.76 -0.12 18.77
C LEU A 5 9.25 -1.32 19.62
N PRO A 6 10.08 -1.08 20.64
CA PRO A 6 10.55 -2.18 21.53
C PRO A 6 9.41 -2.95 22.19
N GLY A 7 8.33 -2.28 22.59
CA GLY A 7 7.16 -2.89 23.24
C GLY A 7 6.27 -3.73 22.32
N ASP A 8 6.52 -3.72 21.00
CA ASP A 8 5.70 -4.48 20.06
C ASP A 8 5.90 -5.98 20.23
N LEU A 9 7.11 -6.45 20.63
CA LEU A 9 7.36 -7.85 20.92
C LEU A 9 6.58 -8.31 22.16
N GLU A 10 6.54 -7.52 23.24
CA GLU A 10 5.75 -7.82 24.44
C GLU A 10 4.25 -7.88 24.11
N THR A 11 3.81 -7.03 23.18
CA THR A 11 2.43 -7.07 22.65
C THR A 11 2.18 -8.37 21.90
N CYS A 12 3.13 -8.84 21.07
CA CYS A 12 3.03 -10.12 20.38
C CYS A 12 2.91 -11.27 21.36
N ASP A 13 3.74 -11.32 22.40
CA ASP A 13 3.69 -12.36 23.43
C ASP A 13 2.31 -12.40 24.11
N SER A 14 1.78 -11.24 24.49
CA SER A 14 0.45 -11.12 25.08
C SER A 14 -0.66 -11.61 24.13
N ILE A 15 -0.58 -11.29 22.83
CA ILE A 15 -1.50 -11.79 21.82
C ILE A 15 -1.44 -13.31 21.71
N VAL A 16 -0.24 -13.88 21.67
CA VAL A 16 -0.05 -15.34 21.59
C VAL A 16 -0.66 -16.06 22.80
N GLU A 17 -0.49 -15.50 23.99
CA GLU A 17 -1.13 -16.05 25.20
C GLU A 17 -2.67 -16.01 25.12
N ILE A 18 -3.22 -14.90 24.61
CA ILE A 18 -4.67 -14.76 24.41
C ILE A 18 -5.15 -15.76 23.36
N GLN A 19 -4.42 -15.92 22.24
CA GLN A 19 -4.75 -16.89 21.21
C GLN A 19 -4.77 -18.32 21.73
N LYS A 20 -3.75 -18.71 22.52
CA LYS A 20 -3.72 -20.04 23.16
C LYS A 20 -4.91 -20.28 24.08
N LYS A 21 -5.34 -19.26 24.80
CA LYS A 21 -6.41 -19.38 25.79
C LYS A 21 -7.83 -19.34 25.20
N TYR A 22 -8.01 -18.50 24.19
CA TYR A 22 -9.35 -18.16 23.68
C TYR A 22 -9.56 -18.52 22.21
N ASN A 23 -8.54 -19.01 21.52
CA ASN A 23 -8.51 -19.21 20.06
C ASN A 23 -8.91 -17.93 19.29
N TYR A 24 -8.48 -16.75 19.79
CA TYR A 24 -8.81 -15.44 19.27
C TYR A 24 -7.73 -14.43 19.62
N PRO A 25 -7.40 -13.45 18.73
CA PRO A 25 -7.91 -13.27 17.36
C PRO A 25 -7.33 -14.29 16.36
N GLU A 26 -8.12 -14.71 15.38
CA GLU A 26 -7.67 -15.61 14.30
C GLU A 26 -6.78 -14.90 13.30
N LYS A 27 -7.06 -13.62 13.05
CA LYS A 27 -6.29 -12.76 12.14
C LYS A 27 -6.06 -11.38 12.75
N ILE A 28 -4.88 -10.83 12.47
CA ILE A 28 -4.47 -9.50 12.90
C ILE A 28 -4.15 -8.69 11.64
N ASN A 29 -4.82 -7.56 11.48
CA ASN A 29 -4.51 -6.61 10.42
C ASN A 29 -3.85 -5.38 11.02
N ALA A 30 -2.56 -5.21 10.73
CA ALA A 30 -1.78 -4.08 11.18
C ALA A 30 -0.77 -3.67 10.10
N THR A 31 -0.61 -2.35 9.92
CA THR A 31 0.41 -1.82 9.03
C THR A 31 1.78 -1.93 9.68
N THR A 32 2.69 -2.65 9.06
CA THR A 32 4.07 -2.76 9.51
C THR A 32 4.85 -1.47 9.26
N GLY A 33 5.89 -1.24 10.04
CA GLY A 33 6.79 -0.12 9.83
C GLY A 33 7.77 -0.34 8.69
N LYS A 34 8.53 0.70 8.34
CA LYS A 34 9.58 0.63 7.31
C LYS A 34 10.98 0.43 7.88
N ASN A 35 11.20 0.80 9.13
CA ASN A 35 12.46 0.70 9.84
C ASN A 35 12.43 -0.50 10.81
N ASN A 36 13.62 -0.95 11.24
CA ASN A 36 13.77 -2.09 12.15
C ASN A 36 13.15 -3.40 11.61
N GLN A 37 13.47 -3.74 10.37
CA GLN A 37 12.94 -4.91 9.67
C GLN A 37 13.12 -6.22 10.44
N GLU A 38 14.27 -6.40 11.10
CA GLU A 38 14.53 -7.58 11.92
C GLU A 38 13.49 -7.76 13.02
N ARG A 39 13.14 -6.68 13.73
CA ARG A 39 12.10 -6.72 14.76
C ARG A 39 10.70 -6.94 14.18
N ILE A 40 10.40 -6.34 13.01
CA ILE A 40 9.13 -6.59 12.32
C ILE A 40 9.01 -8.08 11.98
N ILE A 41 10.05 -8.67 11.41
CA ILE A 41 10.09 -10.10 11.09
C ILE A 41 9.93 -10.94 12.36
N GLU A 42 10.63 -10.59 13.45
CA GLU A 42 10.52 -11.28 14.73
C GLU A 42 9.10 -11.19 15.30
N SER A 43 8.47 -10.01 15.26
CA SER A 43 7.07 -9.82 15.67
C SER A 43 6.11 -10.68 14.85
N ILE A 44 6.28 -10.73 13.52
CA ILE A 44 5.45 -11.52 12.61
C ILE A 44 5.64 -13.02 12.86
N LYS A 45 6.88 -13.46 13.09
CA LYS A 45 7.21 -14.85 13.44
C LYS A 45 6.52 -15.29 14.73
N SER A 46 6.59 -14.47 15.78
CA SER A 46 5.98 -14.81 17.08
C SER A 46 4.47 -14.98 16.97
N LEU A 47 3.81 -14.28 16.05
CA LEU A 47 2.37 -14.36 15.79
C LEU A 47 1.93 -15.55 14.90
N ASN A 48 2.87 -16.44 14.51
CA ASN A 48 2.60 -17.71 13.81
C ASN A 48 1.65 -17.61 12.60
N GLY A 49 1.85 -16.62 11.71
CA GLY A 49 1.08 -16.45 10.48
C GLY A 49 -0.29 -15.80 10.66
N THR A 50 -0.65 -15.38 11.86
CA THR A 50 -1.93 -14.67 12.08
C THR A 50 -1.89 -13.20 11.60
N MET A 51 -0.70 -12.68 11.30
CA MET A 51 -0.50 -11.33 10.80
C MET A 51 0.13 -11.34 9.41
N LEU A 52 -0.49 -10.61 8.47
CA LEU A 52 0.04 -10.36 7.13
C LEU A 52 1.21 -9.36 7.18
N MET A 53 2.28 -9.61 6.44
CA MET A 53 3.32 -8.60 6.23
C MET A 53 2.95 -7.68 5.08
N SER A 54 2.49 -6.48 5.39
CA SER A 54 2.20 -5.45 4.40
C SER A 54 3.43 -4.58 4.12
N MET A 55 3.78 -4.48 2.84
CA MET A 55 4.91 -3.68 2.34
C MET A 55 4.38 -2.54 1.47
N SER A 56 4.38 -1.32 2.01
CA SER A 56 3.97 -0.11 1.28
C SER A 56 5.06 0.32 0.30
N VAL A 57 5.15 -0.37 -0.83
CA VAL A 57 6.17 -0.17 -1.86
C VAL A 57 5.97 1.14 -2.61
N GLN A 58 4.74 1.48 -2.95
CA GLN A 58 4.29 2.61 -3.76
C GLN A 58 4.72 2.49 -5.23
N SER A 59 6.00 2.37 -5.52
CA SER A 59 6.62 2.16 -6.82
C SER A 59 8.00 1.54 -6.64
N MET A 60 8.52 0.86 -7.66
CA MET A 60 9.89 0.39 -7.75
C MET A 60 10.73 1.24 -8.70
N ASP A 61 10.14 2.26 -9.31
CA ASP A 61 10.82 3.21 -10.17
C ASP A 61 11.50 4.29 -9.32
N GLU A 62 12.83 4.33 -9.34
CA GLU A 62 13.65 5.28 -8.55
C GLU A 62 13.35 6.74 -8.89
N GLN A 63 13.05 7.04 -10.18
CA GLN A 63 12.73 8.40 -10.58
C GLN A 63 11.38 8.83 -10.03
N VAL A 64 10.38 7.93 -10.05
CA VAL A 64 9.06 8.18 -9.43
C VAL A 64 9.22 8.38 -7.93
N LEU A 65 10.00 7.54 -7.25
CA LEU A 65 10.28 7.69 -5.82
C LEU A 65 10.95 9.01 -5.48
N THR A 66 11.92 9.43 -6.30
CA THR A 66 12.59 10.73 -6.16
C THR A 66 11.58 11.88 -6.32
N ASN A 67 10.70 11.81 -7.32
CA ASN A 67 9.70 12.83 -7.59
C ASN A 67 8.71 13.01 -6.42
N ILE A 68 8.37 11.92 -5.73
CA ILE A 68 7.47 11.94 -4.56
C ILE A 68 8.25 12.06 -3.23
N LYS A 69 9.56 12.30 -3.28
CA LYS A 69 10.44 12.46 -2.11
C LYS A 69 10.38 11.27 -1.14
N ARG A 70 10.40 10.06 -1.69
CA ARG A 70 10.28 8.83 -0.91
C ARG A 70 11.47 7.90 -1.15
N ALA A 71 11.95 7.27 -0.08
CA ALA A 71 12.87 6.15 -0.15
C ALA A 71 12.11 4.85 0.07
N ASN A 72 12.43 3.83 -0.71
CA ASN A 72 11.88 2.48 -0.53
C ASN A 72 12.95 1.51 -0.03
N ILE A 73 12.46 0.40 0.53
CA ILE A 73 13.24 -0.83 0.57
C ILE A 73 13.47 -1.24 -0.88
N SER A 74 14.72 -1.56 -1.26
CA SER A 74 14.98 -2.02 -2.63
C SER A 74 14.18 -3.29 -2.95
N ALA A 75 13.80 -3.46 -4.21
CA ALA A 75 13.16 -4.68 -4.70
C ALA A 75 13.96 -5.93 -4.31
N GLU A 76 15.28 -5.84 -4.36
CA GLU A 76 16.21 -6.88 -3.96
C GLU A 76 15.99 -7.33 -2.51
N LYS A 77 15.86 -6.39 -1.57
CA LYS A 77 15.54 -6.73 -0.18
C LYS A 77 14.16 -7.37 0.00
N MET A 78 13.17 -6.98 -0.80
CA MET A 78 11.86 -7.62 -0.76
C MET A 78 11.93 -9.06 -1.29
N VAL A 79 12.66 -9.29 -2.37
CA VAL A 79 12.94 -10.61 -2.92
C VAL A 79 13.68 -11.48 -1.88
N GLU A 80 14.66 -10.89 -1.18
CA GLU A 80 15.41 -11.59 -0.13
C GLU A 80 14.55 -11.94 1.10
N LEU A 81 13.61 -11.08 1.46
CA LEU A 81 12.79 -11.26 2.67
C LEU A 81 11.60 -12.20 2.46
N SER A 82 10.96 -12.19 1.28
CA SER A 82 9.76 -12.98 1.02
C SER A 82 9.94 -14.49 1.29
N PRO A 83 11.00 -15.18 0.82
CA PRO A 83 11.19 -16.60 1.13
C PRO A 83 11.33 -16.88 2.63
N THR A 84 12.07 -16.03 3.35
CA THR A 84 12.24 -16.16 4.80
C THR A 84 10.91 -16.00 5.53
N ILE A 85 10.06 -15.08 5.07
CA ILE A 85 8.73 -14.83 5.64
C ILE A 85 7.81 -16.03 5.38
N HIS A 86 7.86 -16.60 4.17
CA HIS A 86 7.08 -17.79 3.81
C HIS A 86 7.46 -19.03 4.63
N GLU A 87 8.74 -19.20 5.01
CA GLU A 87 9.17 -20.28 5.90
C GLU A 87 8.44 -20.26 7.25
N TYR A 88 7.93 -19.10 7.66
CA TYR A 88 7.13 -18.95 8.88
C TYR A 88 5.61 -19.02 8.65
N GLY A 89 5.18 -19.44 7.45
CA GLY A 89 3.75 -19.53 7.10
C GLY A 89 3.04 -18.18 7.00
N VAL A 90 3.79 -17.10 6.80
CA VAL A 90 3.25 -15.73 6.73
C VAL A 90 3.15 -15.29 5.27
N ASN A 91 2.00 -14.79 4.88
CA ASN A 91 1.79 -14.17 3.58
C ASN A 91 2.30 -12.74 3.54
N THR A 92 2.72 -12.33 2.35
CA THR A 92 3.24 -10.99 2.07
C THR A 92 2.28 -10.21 1.18
N SER A 93 2.14 -8.92 1.43
CA SER A 93 1.34 -8.02 0.59
C SER A 93 2.17 -6.81 0.16
N GLY A 94 2.13 -6.49 -1.13
CA GLY A 94 2.76 -5.32 -1.72
C GLY A 94 1.74 -4.27 -2.14
N GLU A 95 1.78 -3.09 -1.53
CA GLU A 95 0.92 -1.96 -1.90
C GLU A 95 1.65 -1.01 -2.84
N ILE A 96 1.08 -0.78 -4.03
CA ILE A 96 1.59 0.17 -5.01
C ILE A 96 0.54 1.24 -5.31
N ILE A 97 1.00 2.40 -5.80
CA ILE A 97 0.12 3.50 -6.20
C ILE A 97 0.33 3.77 -7.69
N MET A 98 -0.73 3.85 -8.47
CA MET A 98 -0.70 4.27 -9.87
C MET A 98 -1.17 5.72 -10.01
N GLY A 99 -0.54 6.46 -10.94
CA GLY A 99 -0.86 7.86 -11.24
C GLY A 99 0.01 8.87 -10.51
N MET A 100 1.15 8.45 -9.96
CA MET A 100 2.11 9.34 -9.31
C MET A 100 2.90 10.20 -10.32
N PRO A 101 3.45 11.35 -9.88
CA PRO A 101 4.28 12.22 -10.71
C PRO A 101 5.45 11.51 -11.41
N GLY A 102 5.49 11.54 -12.74
CA GLY A 102 6.53 10.90 -13.55
C GLY A 102 6.32 9.41 -13.80
N GLN A 103 5.25 8.83 -13.31
CA GLN A 103 4.94 7.42 -13.48
C GLN A 103 4.30 7.16 -14.84
N SER A 104 4.79 6.16 -15.56
CA SER A 104 4.24 5.69 -16.83
C SER A 104 3.52 4.34 -16.65
N TYR A 105 2.71 3.95 -17.65
CA TYR A 105 2.13 2.62 -17.73
C TYR A 105 3.20 1.52 -17.59
N ALA A 106 4.30 1.67 -18.32
CA ALA A 106 5.41 0.70 -18.31
C ALA A 106 6.05 0.57 -16.91
N SER A 107 6.26 1.70 -16.21
CA SER A 107 6.89 1.67 -14.87
C SER A 107 5.98 1.03 -13.82
N VAL A 108 4.65 1.16 -13.94
CA VAL A 108 3.72 0.43 -13.07
C VAL A 108 3.76 -1.07 -13.35
N LEU A 109 3.74 -1.47 -14.62
CA LEU A 109 3.87 -2.89 -15.00
C LEU A 109 5.17 -3.51 -14.53
N ASP A 110 6.28 -2.75 -14.62
CA ASP A 110 7.57 -3.22 -14.15
C ASP A 110 7.57 -3.41 -12.63
N THR A 111 6.98 -2.47 -11.88
CA THR A 111 6.78 -2.63 -10.44
C THR A 111 5.97 -3.90 -10.12
N ILE A 112 4.87 -4.15 -10.82
CA ILE A 112 4.06 -5.38 -10.64
C ILE A 112 4.89 -6.63 -10.92
N ARG A 113 5.66 -6.65 -12.01
CA ARG A 113 6.54 -7.78 -12.36
C ARG A 113 7.57 -8.06 -11.29
N GLN A 114 8.21 -7.01 -10.76
CA GLN A 114 9.20 -7.15 -9.70
C GLN A 114 8.59 -7.76 -8.43
N LEU A 115 7.36 -7.36 -8.04
CA LEU A 115 6.64 -7.95 -6.92
C LEU A 115 6.31 -9.43 -7.16
N ILE A 116 5.84 -9.77 -8.36
CA ILE A 116 5.54 -11.17 -8.74
C ILE A 116 6.81 -12.03 -8.70
N TYR A 117 7.93 -11.55 -9.27
CA TYR A 117 9.20 -12.27 -9.21
C TYR A 117 9.75 -12.36 -7.78
N GLY A 118 9.47 -11.37 -6.96
CA GLY A 118 9.75 -11.37 -5.53
C GLY A 118 8.85 -12.31 -4.71
N LYS A 119 7.94 -13.05 -5.36
CA LYS A 119 6.98 -13.96 -4.72
C LYS A 119 6.11 -13.27 -3.67
N VAL A 120 5.74 -12.02 -3.91
CA VAL A 120 4.76 -11.33 -3.08
C VAL A 120 3.39 -11.94 -3.37
N ASP A 121 2.68 -12.38 -2.32
CA ASP A 121 1.45 -13.16 -2.45
C ASP A 121 0.26 -12.33 -2.89
N ASP A 122 0.17 -11.09 -2.39
CA ASP A 122 -0.93 -10.18 -2.68
C ASP A 122 -0.41 -8.82 -3.15
N ILE A 123 -0.92 -8.32 -4.28
CA ILE A 123 -0.52 -7.03 -4.86
C ILE A 123 -1.73 -6.11 -4.93
N ILE A 124 -1.73 -5.10 -4.08
CA ILE A 124 -2.80 -4.11 -4.00
C ILE A 124 -2.40 -2.85 -4.75
N ILE A 125 -3.20 -2.47 -5.75
CA ILE A 125 -2.96 -1.30 -6.58
C ILE A 125 -3.95 -0.19 -6.25
N HIS A 126 -3.45 0.86 -5.62
CA HIS A 126 -4.23 2.05 -5.28
C HIS A 126 -4.14 3.11 -6.38
N ALA A 127 -5.24 3.84 -6.61
CA ALA A 127 -5.18 5.07 -7.41
C ALA A 127 -4.57 6.20 -6.57
N CYS A 128 -3.74 7.03 -7.19
CA CYS A 128 -3.15 8.19 -6.53
C CYS A 128 -4.24 9.21 -6.16
N MET A 129 -4.41 9.46 -4.87
CA MET A 129 -5.36 10.45 -4.36
C MET A 129 -4.70 11.84 -4.29
N MET A 130 -5.44 12.84 -4.72
CA MET A 130 -5.06 14.25 -4.63
C MET A 130 -5.53 14.80 -3.28
N LEU A 131 -4.70 14.61 -2.25
CA LEU A 131 -5.05 15.02 -0.90
C LEU A 131 -4.98 16.54 -0.76
N PRO A 132 -6.04 17.20 -0.26
CA PRO A 132 -6.02 18.64 0.03
C PRO A 132 -4.87 18.99 0.97
N GLY A 133 -4.14 20.07 0.65
CA GLY A 133 -2.99 20.52 1.43
C GLY A 133 -1.67 19.78 1.14
N SER A 134 -1.67 18.74 0.32
CA SER A 134 -0.43 18.10 -0.14
C SER A 134 0.31 18.98 -1.16
N GLU A 135 1.63 18.82 -1.27
CA GLU A 135 2.45 19.51 -2.28
C GLU A 135 1.94 19.22 -3.70
N MET A 136 1.58 17.98 -3.99
CA MET A 136 1.06 17.55 -5.28
C MET A 136 -0.26 18.23 -5.65
N ALA A 137 -1.08 18.66 -4.68
CA ALA A 137 -2.33 19.36 -4.91
C ALA A 137 -2.15 20.83 -5.30
N THR A 138 -0.94 21.38 -5.19
CA THR A 138 -0.70 22.79 -5.55
C THR A 138 -0.85 23.02 -7.06
N PRO A 139 -1.30 24.22 -7.49
CA PRO A 139 -1.42 24.55 -8.91
C PRO A 139 -0.09 24.38 -9.68
N ALA A 140 1.03 24.64 -9.03
CA ALA A 140 2.37 24.50 -9.62
C ALA A 140 2.69 23.05 -9.96
N GLU A 141 2.51 22.12 -9.02
CA GLU A 141 2.78 20.69 -9.24
C GLU A 141 1.77 20.06 -10.20
N ARG A 142 0.47 20.43 -10.10
CA ARG A 142 -0.55 20.01 -11.08
C ARG A 142 -0.16 20.41 -12.52
N SER A 143 0.30 21.65 -12.71
CA SER A 143 0.74 22.15 -14.02
C SER A 143 2.02 21.47 -14.50
N LYS A 144 3.03 21.33 -13.63
CA LYS A 144 4.33 20.70 -13.92
C LYS A 144 4.19 19.26 -14.44
N TRP A 145 3.33 18.49 -13.82
CA TRP A 145 3.08 17.09 -14.15
C TRP A 145 1.89 16.87 -15.07
N LYS A 146 1.15 17.95 -15.43
CA LYS A 146 -0.10 17.91 -16.20
C LYS A 146 -1.08 16.90 -15.59
N LEU A 147 -1.26 16.98 -14.27
CA LEU A 147 -2.15 16.07 -13.57
C LEU A 147 -3.60 16.39 -13.88
N GLU A 148 -4.32 15.43 -14.44
CA GLU A 148 -5.76 15.46 -14.60
C GLU A 148 -6.42 14.57 -13.56
N THR A 149 -7.51 15.06 -12.98
CA THR A 149 -8.20 14.37 -11.90
C THR A 149 -9.66 14.16 -12.20
N LYS A 150 -10.24 13.15 -11.56
CA LYS A 150 -11.69 12.92 -11.51
C LYS A 150 -12.10 12.65 -10.08
N PHE A 151 -13.36 12.91 -9.76
CA PHE A 151 -13.93 12.61 -8.45
C PHE A 151 -14.65 11.28 -8.48
N ARG A 152 -14.48 10.49 -7.41
CA ARG A 152 -15.26 9.29 -7.16
C ARG A 152 -15.94 9.38 -5.80
N ILE A 153 -17.15 8.82 -5.73
CA ILE A 153 -17.84 8.64 -4.46
C ILE A 153 -17.23 7.41 -3.77
N LEU A 154 -16.93 7.52 -2.47
CA LEU A 154 -16.50 6.38 -1.67
C LEU A 154 -17.71 5.53 -1.32
N PRO A 155 -17.78 4.26 -1.77
CA PRO A 155 -18.85 3.36 -1.36
C PRO A 155 -18.80 3.14 0.15
N MET A 156 -19.92 3.20 0.81
CA MET A 156 -20.10 3.00 2.26
C MET A 156 -19.79 4.21 3.17
N ASP A 157 -19.20 5.29 2.64
CA ASP A 157 -18.93 6.50 3.42
C ASP A 157 -20.04 7.54 3.25
N PHE A 158 -21.23 7.13 3.68
CA PHE A 158 -22.43 7.96 3.71
C PHE A 158 -22.87 8.18 5.15
N THR A 159 -23.20 9.42 5.49
CA THR A 159 -23.75 9.73 6.81
C THR A 159 -24.86 10.76 6.73
N VAL A 160 -25.71 10.77 7.75
CA VAL A 160 -26.72 11.81 7.96
C VAL A 160 -26.37 12.51 9.27
N LEU A 161 -26.06 13.80 9.19
CA LEU A 161 -25.79 14.62 10.36
C LEU A 161 -27.07 14.82 11.20
N GLY A 162 -26.90 15.18 12.47
CA GLY A 162 -28.01 15.43 13.40
C GLY A 162 -29.02 16.51 12.95
N ASN A 163 -28.61 17.38 12.01
CA ASN A 163 -29.49 18.38 11.36
C ASN A 163 -30.19 17.85 10.08
N GLY A 164 -30.09 16.52 9.80
CA GLY A 164 -30.67 15.88 8.62
C GLY A 164 -29.88 16.06 7.32
N LYS A 165 -28.73 16.75 7.33
CA LYS A 165 -27.89 16.91 6.13
C LYS A 165 -27.23 15.59 5.78
N LYS A 166 -27.43 15.15 4.54
CA LYS A 166 -26.77 13.96 3.98
C LYS A 166 -25.37 14.34 3.48
N ILE A 167 -24.39 13.57 3.85
CA ILE A 167 -22.99 13.70 3.41
C ILE A 167 -22.57 12.39 2.76
N CYS A 168 -21.85 12.47 1.64
CA CYS A 168 -21.06 11.37 1.10
C CYS A 168 -19.62 11.85 0.95
N GLU A 169 -18.66 10.98 1.26
CA GLU A 169 -17.27 11.28 1.03
C GLU A 169 -16.90 11.04 -0.43
N ILE A 170 -16.02 11.90 -0.92
CA ILE A 170 -15.53 11.84 -2.29
C ILE A 170 -14.01 11.97 -2.28
N ASP A 171 -13.36 11.17 -3.13
CA ASP A 171 -11.93 11.28 -3.42
C ASP A 171 -11.70 12.00 -4.73
N GLU A 172 -10.73 12.90 -4.77
CA GLU A 172 -10.12 13.39 -6.00
C GLU A 172 -8.97 12.45 -6.36
N ILE A 173 -9.01 11.79 -7.51
CA ILE A 173 -8.00 10.84 -7.97
C ILE A 173 -7.34 11.31 -9.25
N VAL A 174 -6.02 11.06 -9.37
CA VAL A 174 -5.27 11.30 -10.60
C VAL A 174 -5.62 10.22 -11.60
N VAL A 175 -6.06 10.61 -12.80
CA VAL A 175 -6.46 9.70 -13.88
C VAL A 175 -5.61 9.85 -15.14
N SER A 176 -4.88 10.95 -15.28
CA SER A 176 -3.84 11.10 -16.32
C SER A 176 -2.75 12.07 -15.87
N SER A 177 -1.63 12.03 -16.55
CA SER A 177 -0.48 12.92 -16.36
C SER A 177 0.26 13.11 -17.69
N LYS A 178 1.35 13.88 -17.69
CA LYS A 178 2.21 13.99 -18.89
C LYS A 178 2.85 12.66 -19.32
N ASP A 179 2.97 11.69 -18.40
CA ASP A 179 3.68 10.42 -18.60
C ASP A 179 2.73 9.20 -18.65
N MET A 180 1.44 9.39 -18.34
CA MET A 180 0.41 8.35 -18.31
C MET A 180 -0.93 8.90 -18.84
N THR A 181 -1.47 8.27 -19.86
CA THR A 181 -2.78 8.65 -20.44
C THR A 181 -3.96 8.12 -19.60
N PHE A 182 -5.17 8.62 -19.87
CA PHE A 182 -6.38 8.09 -19.24
C PHE A 182 -6.64 6.63 -19.65
N ASP A 183 -6.33 6.25 -20.90
CA ASP A 183 -6.47 4.87 -21.35
C ASP A 183 -5.47 3.94 -20.64
N ASP A 184 -4.25 4.40 -20.39
CA ASP A 184 -3.28 3.67 -19.54
C ASP A 184 -3.82 3.46 -18.13
N TYR A 185 -4.42 4.50 -17.54
CA TYR A 185 -5.07 4.39 -16.24
C TYR A 185 -6.18 3.34 -16.24
N LEU A 186 -7.04 3.32 -17.26
CA LEU A 186 -8.10 2.32 -17.37
C LEU A 186 -7.53 0.90 -17.52
N ALA A 187 -6.49 0.72 -18.34
CA ALA A 187 -5.81 -0.57 -18.49
C ALA A 187 -5.21 -1.05 -17.17
N LEU A 188 -4.55 -0.18 -16.41
CA LEU A 188 -4.02 -0.49 -15.09
C LEU A 188 -5.12 -0.84 -14.07
N ARG A 189 -6.29 -0.18 -14.14
CA ARG A 189 -7.45 -0.54 -13.32
C ARG A 189 -7.96 -1.94 -13.61
N MET A 190 -7.97 -2.36 -14.87
CA MET A 190 -8.33 -3.72 -15.25
C MET A 190 -7.33 -4.74 -14.69
N ILE A 191 -6.04 -4.45 -14.78
CA ILE A 191 -4.99 -5.30 -14.18
C ILE A 191 -5.17 -5.37 -12.66
N ALA A 192 -5.38 -4.23 -11.99
CA ALA A 192 -5.63 -4.19 -10.55
C ALA A 192 -6.80 -5.08 -10.14
N PHE A 193 -7.91 -5.02 -10.90
CA PHE A 193 -9.07 -5.89 -10.67
C PHE A 193 -8.73 -7.37 -10.85
N THR A 194 -7.96 -7.71 -11.88
CA THR A 194 -7.55 -9.11 -12.13
C THR A 194 -6.65 -9.67 -11.03
N LEU A 195 -5.78 -8.85 -10.45
CA LEU A 195 -4.88 -9.26 -9.35
C LEU A 195 -5.60 -9.37 -8.00
N SER A 196 -6.82 -8.83 -7.86
CA SER A 196 -7.60 -8.87 -6.61
C SER A 196 -8.60 -10.04 -6.53
N ILE A 197 -8.61 -10.91 -7.53
CA ILE A 197 -9.45 -12.12 -7.61
C ILE A 197 -8.67 -13.34 -7.08
#